data_5f4d37bfebee13ba18b40123fc6f794c
#
_entry.id   5f4d37bfebee13ba18b40123fc6f794c
#
_cell.length_a   1.000
_cell.length_b   1.000
_cell.length_c   1.000
_cell.angle_alpha   90.00
_cell.angle_beta   90.00
_cell.angle_gamma   90.00
#
_symmetry.space_group_name_H-M   'P 1'
#
loop_
_entity.id
_entity.type
_entity.pdbx_description
1 polymer ?
#
loop_
_entity_poly.entity_id
_entity_poly.type
_entity_poly.pdbx_seq_one_letter_code
_entity_poly.pdbx_strand_id
1 'polypeptide(L)'
;MKKELLEKIERLDELWKYQEIIDLIEALPTEQLDTELIGELGKAYNNIENYEKGLKILKSIENEEGDNALWNWRVGYSYFFLKDYIKAEKYFLKAYELEPDDEYARDFACNFLIGTYTALSKLESRNGNSEKAIEYAFESRKYAYDEEGRVETDFFLASLYNRYMKYAEAEEILKSILAETQKDEERLFELVYCLFKQEKYEEVIQRLNHTLEVEDKENEKEIVYIYSLLVWCYHQLEDYEKALEYQIKFKEKAHSQIGYQLGYDPKKVEEVLEHSDRVIELERNDAWFFEVKGVILLDTGRYEEALDLFKKAYELANHGWYLYSMGRCLRGLERYEEAIEVLLESRQISLNKNDVVDGEDFELAYCYIGIGDKENAQKYLDSARDSVTQRGILNDCLKEKIEEIEKGICSLDN
;
A
#
# COMPACT_ATOMS: atom_id res chain seq x y z
N MET A 1 8.48 -10.23 53.36
CA MET A 1 9.34 -9.25 52.66
C MET A 1 9.29 -9.44 51.14
N LYS A 2 9.80 -10.57 50.53
CA LYS A 2 9.71 -10.78 49.05
C LYS A 2 8.25 -10.80 48.55
N LYS A 3 7.36 -11.55 49.21
CA LYS A 3 5.95 -11.64 48.83
C LYS A 3 5.25 -10.29 48.81
N GLU A 4 5.46 -9.48 49.83
CA GLU A 4 4.89 -8.12 49.91
C GLU A 4 5.44 -7.20 48.85
N LEU A 5 6.71 -7.40 48.42
CA LEU A 5 7.33 -6.66 47.33
C LEU A 5 6.68 -7.02 45.99
N LEU A 6 6.50 -8.31 45.71
CA LEU A 6 5.83 -8.78 44.48
C LEU A 6 4.36 -8.31 44.42
N GLU A 7 3.61 -8.41 45.54
CA GLU A 7 2.24 -7.87 45.60
C GLU A 7 2.20 -6.34 45.37
N LYS A 8 3.24 -5.61 45.77
CA LYS A 8 3.36 -4.19 45.48
C LYS A 8 3.67 -3.93 44.02
N ILE A 9 4.56 -4.72 43.42
CA ILE A 9 4.89 -4.62 41.97
C ILE A 9 3.64 -4.92 41.14
N GLU A 10 2.89 -5.94 41.46
CA GLU A 10 1.64 -6.31 40.78
C GLU A 10 0.61 -5.17 40.81
N ARG A 11 0.40 -4.54 41.98
CA ARG A 11 -0.49 -3.37 42.10
C ARG A 11 0.00 -2.17 41.29
N LEU A 12 1.31 -1.97 41.20
CA LEU A 12 1.87 -0.88 40.39
C LEU A 12 1.74 -1.17 38.90
N ASP A 13 1.86 -2.44 38.50
CA ASP A 13 1.65 -2.92 37.13
C ASP A 13 0.18 -2.69 36.68
N GLU A 14 -0.79 -3.10 37.53
CA GLU A 14 -2.22 -2.83 37.31
C GLU A 14 -2.54 -1.33 37.13
N LEU A 15 -1.76 -0.47 37.77
CA LEU A 15 -1.89 0.99 37.69
C LEU A 15 -1.01 1.62 36.61
N TRP A 16 -0.34 0.82 35.77
CA TRP A 16 0.56 1.26 34.68
C TRP A 16 1.73 2.14 35.18
N LYS A 17 2.14 1.98 36.45
CA LYS A 17 3.18 2.77 37.09
C LYS A 17 4.56 2.16 36.96
N TYR A 18 4.98 1.93 35.75
CA TYR A 18 6.21 1.20 35.45
C TYR A 18 7.47 1.89 35.94
N GLN A 19 7.52 3.22 35.97
CA GLN A 19 8.66 3.96 36.56
C GLN A 19 8.80 3.71 38.05
N GLU A 20 7.68 3.63 38.80
CA GLU A 20 7.71 3.31 40.23
C GLU A 20 8.19 1.85 40.46
N ILE A 21 7.89 0.93 39.58
CA ILE A 21 8.41 -0.47 39.60
C ILE A 21 9.94 -0.47 39.43
N ILE A 22 10.42 0.27 38.42
CA ILE A 22 11.86 0.39 38.14
C ILE A 22 12.58 0.97 39.35
N ASP A 23 12.12 2.09 39.90
CA ASP A 23 12.72 2.75 41.04
C ASP A 23 12.73 1.83 42.27
N LEU A 24 11.64 1.06 42.47
CA LEU A 24 11.50 0.12 43.55
C LEU A 24 12.51 -1.04 43.50
N ILE A 25 12.71 -1.62 42.31
CA ILE A 25 13.60 -2.77 42.12
C ILE A 25 15.06 -2.33 42.07
N GLU A 26 15.39 -1.22 41.41
CA GLU A 26 16.76 -0.70 41.33
C GLU A 26 17.30 -0.20 42.67
N ALA A 27 16.40 0.12 43.65
CA ALA A 27 16.80 0.47 45.00
C ALA A 27 17.21 -0.75 45.88
N LEU A 28 17.00 -1.99 45.39
CA LEU A 28 17.36 -3.19 46.12
C LEU A 28 18.85 -3.50 45.97
N PRO A 29 19.49 -4.06 47.03
CA PRO A 29 20.81 -4.63 46.92
C PRO A 29 20.86 -5.75 45.87
N THR A 30 21.96 -5.88 45.13
CA THR A 30 22.11 -6.85 44.06
C THR A 30 21.87 -8.30 44.54
N GLU A 31 22.22 -8.59 45.78
CA GLU A 31 22.04 -9.93 46.40
C GLU A 31 20.57 -10.28 46.65
N GLN A 32 19.66 -9.32 46.54
CA GLN A 32 18.20 -9.51 46.68
C GLN A 32 17.50 -9.64 45.34
N LEU A 33 18.20 -9.40 44.22
CA LEU A 33 17.66 -9.51 42.86
C LEU A 33 17.75 -10.97 42.42
N ASP A 34 16.61 -11.63 42.35
CA ASP A 34 16.46 -12.94 41.72
C ASP A 34 15.90 -12.79 40.31
N THR A 35 15.78 -13.93 39.59
CA THR A 35 15.32 -13.95 38.17
C THR A 35 13.90 -13.40 38.02
N GLU A 36 13.01 -13.58 39.01
CA GLU A 36 11.64 -13.06 39.00
C GLU A 36 11.63 -11.52 39.00
N LEU A 37 12.38 -10.91 39.94
CA LEU A 37 12.50 -9.44 40.06
C LEU A 37 13.21 -8.85 38.85
N ILE A 38 14.25 -9.52 38.33
CA ILE A 38 14.95 -9.11 37.09
C ILE A 38 13.98 -9.19 35.89
N GLY A 39 13.15 -10.21 35.84
CA GLY A 39 12.11 -10.35 34.82
C GLY A 39 11.07 -9.21 34.84
N GLU A 40 10.59 -8.83 36.06
CA GLU A 40 9.69 -7.70 36.25
C GLU A 40 10.36 -6.35 35.92
N LEU A 41 11.65 -6.19 36.23
CA LEU A 41 12.42 -5.00 35.86
C LEU A 41 12.54 -4.85 34.35
N GLY A 42 12.85 -5.96 33.65
CA GLY A 42 12.93 -5.97 32.20
C GLY A 42 11.59 -5.66 31.54
N LYS A 43 10.49 -6.23 32.06
CA LYS A 43 9.10 -5.90 31.64
C LYS A 43 8.80 -4.41 31.83
N ALA A 44 9.13 -3.86 32.99
CA ALA A 44 8.87 -2.45 33.30
C ALA A 44 9.62 -1.50 32.34
N TYR A 45 10.88 -1.82 31.99
CA TYR A 45 11.62 -1.07 30.99
C TYR A 45 11.01 -1.18 29.60
N ASN A 46 10.52 -2.35 29.19
CA ASN A 46 9.79 -2.52 27.95
C ASN A 46 8.53 -1.64 27.89
N ASN A 47 7.80 -1.57 28.98
CA ASN A 47 6.54 -0.82 29.06
C ASN A 47 6.72 0.71 29.10
N ILE A 48 7.93 1.21 29.47
CA ILE A 48 8.30 2.61 29.29
C ILE A 48 9.06 2.86 27.96
N GLU A 49 8.96 1.93 27.01
CA GLU A 49 9.57 1.99 25.67
C GLU A 49 11.11 2.04 25.68
N ASN A 50 11.77 1.68 26.78
CA ASN A 50 13.23 1.54 26.84
C ASN A 50 13.62 0.08 26.55
N TYR A 51 13.36 -0.33 25.30
CA TYR A 51 13.51 -1.73 24.85
C TYR A 51 14.95 -2.23 24.89
N GLU A 52 15.95 -1.37 24.62
CA GLU A 52 17.36 -1.75 24.70
C GLU A 52 17.78 -2.09 26.13
N LYS A 53 17.36 -1.29 27.12
CA LYS A 53 17.65 -1.55 28.52
C LYS A 53 16.87 -2.76 29.03
N GLY A 54 15.58 -2.86 28.68
CA GLY A 54 14.74 -4.02 28.97
C GLY A 54 15.35 -5.31 28.46
N LEU A 55 15.75 -5.35 27.19
CA LEU A 55 16.41 -6.48 26.57
C LEU A 55 17.71 -6.86 27.27
N LYS A 56 18.57 -5.88 27.58
CA LYS A 56 19.84 -6.12 28.27
C LYS A 56 19.61 -6.78 29.65
N ILE A 57 18.62 -6.32 30.39
CA ILE A 57 18.25 -6.85 31.70
C ILE A 57 17.70 -8.28 31.57
N LEU A 58 16.77 -8.52 30.67
CA LEU A 58 16.21 -9.84 30.44
C LEU A 58 17.28 -10.84 30.01
N LYS A 59 18.20 -10.43 29.13
CA LYS A 59 19.30 -11.30 28.66
C LYS A 59 20.32 -11.62 29.76
N SER A 60 20.38 -10.90 30.88
CA SER A 60 21.28 -11.23 31.99
C SER A 60 20.90 -12.52 32.74
N ILE A 61 19.65 -12.97 32.61
CA ILE A 61 19.13 -14.20 33.22
C ILE A 61 18.80 -15.30 32.19
N GLU A 62 19.34 -15.21 30.97
CA GLU A 62 19.05 -16.16 29.90
C GLU A 62 19.41 -17.61 30.24
N ASN A 63 20.47 -17.84 31.01
CA ASN A 63 20.93 -19.19 31.37
C ASN A 63 19.91 -19.86 32.31
N GLU A 64 19.24 -19.11 33.15
CA GLU A 64 18.28 -19.60 34.13
C GLU A 64 16.85 -19.65 33.55
N GLU A 65 16.47 -18.67 32.75
CA GLU A 65 15.10 -18.45 32.28
C GLU A 65 14.89 -18.80 30.80
N GLY A 66 15.93 -19.20 30.08
CA GLY A 66 15.85 -19.47 28.65
C GLY A 66 14.78 -20.49 28.23
N ASP A 67 14.33 -21.35 29.12
CA ASP A 67 13.24 -22.31 28.90
C ASP A 67 11.89 -21.87 29.54
N ASN A 68 11.78 -20.63 29.96
CA ASN A 68 10.56 -20.05 30.47
C ASN A 68 9.80 -19.32 29.36
N ALA A 69 8.51 -19.62 29.14
CA ALA A 69 7.71 -19.04 28.08
C ALA A 69 7.54 -17.52 28.23
N LEU A 70 7.23 -17.06 29.46
CA LEU A 70 7.04 -15.63 29.73
C LEU A 70 8.33 -14.82 29.50
N TRP A 71 9.49 -15.38 29.88
CA TRP A 71 10.77 -14.75 29.61
C TRP A 71 11.03 -14.64 28.10
N ASN A 72 10.82 -15.73 27.33
CA ASN A 72 10.97 -15.71 25.88
C ASN A 72 10.02 -14.68 25.25
N TRP A 73 8.78 -14.59 25.72
CA TRP A 73 7.84 -13.60 25.25
C TRP A 73 8.34 -12.17 25.49
N ARG A 74 8.81 -11.86 26.70
CA ARG A 74 9.35 -10.54 27.08
C ARG A 74 10.57 -10.14 26.24
N VAL A 75 11.45 -11.09 25.95
CA VAL A 75 12.63 -10.89 25.07
C VAL A 75 12.18 -10.68 23.63
N GLY A 76 11.26 -11.49 23.13
CA GLY A 76 10.63 -11.32 21.82
C GLY A 76 10.00 -9.96 21.65
N TYR A 77 9.28 -9.49 22.66
CA TYR A 77 8.66 -8.17 22.72
C TYR A 77 9.71 -7.05 22.56
N SER A 78 10.81 -7.10 23.30
CA SER A 78 11.91 -6.13 23.14
C SER A 78 12.45 -6.11 21.71
N TYR A 79 12.73 -7.27 21.11
CA TYR A 79 13.22 -7.38 19.73
C TYR A 79 12.21 -6.87 18.71
N PHE A 80 10.92 -7.12 18.90
CA PHE A 80 9.86 -6.65 18.01
C PHE A 80 9.84 -5.11 17.91
N PHE A 81 9.85 -4.43 19.03
CA PHE A 81 9.86 -2.97 19.06
C PHE A 81 11.21 -2.36 18.66
N LEU A 82 12.31 -3.09 18.83
CA LEU A 82 13.62 -2.76 18.23
C LEU A 82 13.68 -3.06 16.72
N LYS A 83 12.60 -3.59 16.13
CA LYS A 83 12.47 -3.96 14.71
C LYS A 83 13.44 -5.07 14.25
N ASP A 84 14.00 -5.84 15.18
CA ASP A 84 14.76 -7.07 14.88
C ASP A 84 13.77 -8.24 14.80
N TYR A 85 12.95 -8.23 13.75
CA TYR A 85 11.84 -9.17 13.60
C TYR A 85 12.28 -10.62 13.48
N ILE A 86 13.47 -10.89 12.95
CA ILE A 86 14.04 -12.25 12.88
C ILE A 86 14.31 -12.82 14.28
N LYS A 87 14.84 -12.00 15.18
CA LYS A 87 15.02 -12.44 16.56
C LYS A 87 13.69 -12.48 17.32
N ALA A 88 12.81 -11.52 17.08
CA ALA A 88 11.47 -11.52 17.66
C ALA A 88 10.73 -12.84 17.34
N GLU A 89 10.71 -13.24 16.06
CA GLU A 89 10.15 -14.53 15.61
C GLU A 89 10.67 -15.69 16.42
N LYS A 90 12.01 -15.83 16.51
CA LYS A 90 12.65 -16.94 17.26
C LYS A 90 12.16 -17.04 18.69
N TYR A 91 12.07 -15.91 19.39
CA TYR A 91 11.68 -15.91 20.80
C TYR A 91 10.18 -16.08 20.99
N PHE A 92 9.34 -15.55 20.13
CA PHE A 92 7.90 -15.78 20.19
C PHE A 92 7.53 -17.22 19.82
N LEU A 93 8.18 -17.84 18.83
CA LEU A 93 8.02 -19.26 18.54
C LEU A 93 8.37 -20.12 19.74
N LYS A 94 9.50 -19.83 20.41
CA LYS A 94 9.90 -20.57 21.60
C LYS A 94 8.90 -20.39 22.75
N ALA A 95 8.38 -19.18 22.95
CA ALA A 95 7.33 -18.92 23.93
C ALA A 95 6.06 -19.73 23.65
N TYR A 96 5.63 -19.76 22.37
CA TYR A 96 4.47 -20.53 21.92
C TYR A 96 4.62 -22.04 22.13
N GLU A 97 5.82 -22.58 21.86
CA GLU A 97 6.11 -24.03 22.02
C GLU A 97 6.19 -24.50 23.47
N LEU A 98 6.58 -23.60 24.39
CA LEU A 98 6.80 -23.95 25.81
C LEU A 98 5.49 -24.06 26.63
N GLU A 99 4.47 -23.31 26.27
CA GLU A 99 3.16 -23.29 26.97
C GLU A 99 1.98 -23.44 26.02
N PRO A 100 1.86 -24.58 25.33
CA PRO A 100 0.81 -24.75 24.30
C PRO A 100 -0.60 -24.86 24.89
N ASP A 101 -0.71 -25.23 26.19
CA ASP A 101 -2.00 -25.44 26.87
C ASP A 101 -2.52 -24.23 27.64
N ASP A 102 -1.70 -23.16 27.80
CA ASP A 102 -2.14 -21.89 28.36
C ASP A 102 -2.75 -21.03 27.25
N GLU A 103 -4.08 -20.95 27.24
CA GLU A 103 -4.84 -20.22 26.22
C GLU A 103 -4.44 -18.74 26.16
N TYR A 104 -4.27 -18.09 27.31
CA TYR A 104 -3.92 -16.67 27.39
C TYR A 104 -2.49 -16.39 26.87
N ALA A 105 -1.51 -17.18 27.34
CA ALA A 105 -0.12 -17.06 26.86
C ALA A 105 -0.01 -17.36 25.36
N ARG A 106 -0.74 -18.39 24.88
CA ARG A 106 -0.81 -18.76 23.49
C ARG A 106 -1.36 -17.62 22.63
N ASP A 107 -2.49 -17.01 23.02
CA ASP A 107 -3.14 -15.95 22.24
C ASP A 107 -2.24 -14.71 22.15
N PHE A 108 -1.54 -14.36 23.22
CA PHE A 108 -0.53 -13.31 23.20
C PHE A 108 0.63 -13.61 22.25
N ALA A 109 1.17 -14.83 22.32
CA ALA A 109 2.26 -15.25 21.43
C ALA A 109 1.80 -15.25 19.95
N CYS A 110 0.59 -15.73 19.67
CA CYS A 110 -0.02 -15.73 18.34
C CYS A 110 -0.13 -14.31 17.78
N ASN A 111 -0.66 -13.36 18.55
CA ASN A 111 -0.80 -11.97 18.11
C ASN A 111 0.55 -11.34 17.74
N PHE A 112 1.59 -11.58 18.54
CA PHE A 112 2.93 -11.08 18.23
C PHE A 112 3.60 -11.82 17.08
N LEU A 113 3.32 -13.11 16.87
CA LEU A 113 3.78 -13.86 15.69
C LEU A 113 3.12 -13.33 14.43
N ILE A 114 1.80 -13.09 14.44
CA ILE A 114 1.08 -12.45 13.32
C ILE A 114 1.71 -11.08 13.00
N GLY A 115 1.90 -10.24 14.02
CA GLY A 115 2.55 -8.94 13.85
C GLY A 115 3.98 -9.03 13.31
N THR A 116 4.75 -9.98 13.79
CA THR A 116 6.14 -10.21 13.36
C THR A 116 6.21 -10.67 11.90
N TYR A 117 5.41 -11.66 11.51
CA TYR A 117 5.36 -12.12 10.13
C TYR A 117 4.80 -11.08 9.17
N THR A 118 3.80 -10.30 9.60
CA THR A 118 3.32 -9.15 8.83
C THR A 118 4.42 -8.10 8.62
N ALA A 119 5.22 -7.81 9.64
CA ALA A 119 6.34 -6.87 9.54
C ALA A 119 7.45 -7.40 8.63
N LEU A 120 7.81 -8.70 8.73
CA LEU A 120 8.76 -9.37 7.85
C LEU A 120 8.27 -9.37 6.40
N SER A 121 7.00 -9.69 6.17
CA SER A 121 6.38 -9.64 4.86
C SER A 121 6.47 -8.24 4.23
N LYS A 122 6.13 -7.18 5.00
CA LYS A 122 6.25 -5.80 4.55
C LYS A 122 7.70 -5.41 4.27
N LEU A 123 8.66 -5.92 5.05
CA LEU A 123 10.09 -5.66 4.82
C LEU A 123 10.57 -6.31 3.52
N GLU A 124 10.25 -7.60 3.31
CA GLU A 124 10.62 -8.30 2.08
C GLU A 124 9.92 -7.71 0.85
N SER A 125 8.68 -7.24 0.99
CA SER A 125 7.97 -6.51 -0.06
C SER A 125 8.69 -5.21 -0.47
N ARG A 126 9.22 -4.46 0.50
CA ARG A 126 10.03 -3.25 0.23
C ARG A 126 11.37 -3.59 -0.43
N ASN A 127 11.94 -4.75 -0.12
CA ASN A 127 13.18 -5.24 -0.73
C ASN A 127 12.97 -5.83 -2.14
N GLY A 128 11.73 -5.88 -2.63
CA GLY A 128 11.39 -6.49 -3.92
C GLY A 128 11.30 -8.02 -3.92
N ASN A 129 11.36 -8.66 -2.76
CA ASN A 129 11.32 -10.11 -2.60
C ASN A 129 9.87 -10.62 -2.47
N SER A 130 9.12 -10.61 -3.56
CA SER A 130 7.68 -10.95 -3.57
C SER A 130 7.37 -12.35 -3.03
N GLU A 131 8.19 -13.35 -3.36
CA GLU A 131 7.99 -14.74 -2.90
C GLU A 131 8.11 -14.83 -1.38
N LYS A 132 9.15 -14.26 -0.79
CA LYS A 132 9.32 -14.23 0.67
C LYS A 132 8.26 -13.39 1.38
N ALA A 133 7.83 -12.28 0.76
CA ALA A 133 6.76 -11.48 1.32
C ALA A 133 5.45 -12.28 1.44
N ILE A 134 5.11 -13.05 0.40
CA ILE A 134 3.95 -13.95 0.41
C ILE A 134 4.15 -15.10 1.41
N GLU A 135 5.34 -15.70 1.47
CA GLU A 135 5.66 -16.76 2.42
C GLU A 135 5.43 -16.31 3.87
N TYR A 136 5.95 -15.16 4.26
CA TYR A 136 5.72 -14.60 5.60
C TYR A 136 4.26 -14.24 5.86
N ALA A 137 3.52 -13.71 4.88
CA ALA A 137 2.09 -13.48 5.03
C ALA A 137 1.33 -14.80 5.23
N PHE A 138 1.74 -15.88 4.55
CA PHE A 138 1.17 -17.19 4.74
C PHE A 138 1.52 -17.80 6.11
N GLU A 139 2.75 -17.57 6.62
CA GLU A 139 3.12 -17.96 7.97
C GLU A 139 2.28 -17.26 9.03
N SER A 140 2.00 -15.95 8.88
CA SER A 140 1.15 -15.21 9.83
C SER A 140 -0.23 -15.84 10.00
N ARG A 141 -0.81 -16.35 8.92
CA ARG A 141 -2.13 -17.02 8.91
C ARG A 141 -2.21 -18.23 9.83
N LYS A 142 -1.10 -18.97 10.03
CA LYS A 142 -1.05 -20.17 10.89
C LYS A 142 -1.31 -19.87 12.36
N TYR A 143 -1.09 -18.64 12.77
CA TYR A 143 -1.22 -18.20 14.16
C TYR A 143 -2.53 -17.44 14.42
N ALA A 144 -3.35 -17.24 13.41
CA ALA A 144 -4.70 -16.69 13.58
C ALA A 144 -5.58 -17.72 14.30
N TYR A 145 -5.92 -17.45 15.55
CA TYR A 145 -6.61 -18.40 16.44
C TYR A 145 -8.13 -18.15 16.51
N ASP A 146 -8.57 -16.98 16.05
CA ASP A 146 -9.99 -16.62 15.97
C ASP A 146 -10.41 -16.25 14.54
N GLU A 147 -11.70 -16.05 14.33
CA GLU A 147 -12.26 -15.72 13.02
C GLU A 147 -11.80 -14.34 12.54
N GLU A 148 -11.73 -13.35 13.43
CA GLU A 148 -11.28 -12.00 13.11
C GLU A 148 -9.82 -11.99 12.66
N GLY A 149 -8.93 -12.61 13.43
CA GLY A 149 -7.51 -12.74 13.07
C GLY A 149 -7.29 -13.50 11.76
N ARG A 150 -8.10 -14.55 11.49
CA ARG A 150 -8.04 -15.29 10.23
C ARG A 150 -8.46 -14.41 9.06
N VAL A 151 -9.54 -13.68 9.18
CA VAL A 151 -10.03 -12.75 8.16
C VAL A 151 -8.99 -11.66 7.86
N GLU A 152 -8.37 -11.08 8.89
CA GLU A 152 -7.35 -10.04 8.74
C GLU A 152 -6.07 -10.57 8.06
N THR A 153 -5.59 -11.74 8.46
CA THR A 153 -4.40 -12.34 7.84
C THR A 153 -4.65 -12.78 6.40
N ASP A 154 -5.84 -13.31 6.11
CA ASP A 154 -6.26 -13.67 4.76
C ASP A 154 -6.40 -12.44 3.87
N PHE A 155 -6.98 -11.36 4.39
CA PHE A 155 -7.09 -10.09 3.66
C PHE A 155 -5.71 -9.49 3.35
N PHE A 156 -4.80 -9.51 4.33
CA PHE A 156 -3.41 -9.07 4.10
C PHE A 156 -2.72 -9.91 3.01
N LEU A 157 -2.89 -11.23 3.01
CA LEU A 157 -2.35 -12.13 1.98
C LEU A 157 -2.96 -11.84 0.60
N ALA A 158 -4.28 -11.63 0.54
CA ALA A 158 -4.96 -11.29 -0.71
C ALA A 158 -4.48 -9.94 -1.28
N SER A 159 -4.28 -8.93 -0.42
CA SER A 159 -3.73 -7.62 -0.83
C SER A 159 -2.31 -7.75 -1.40
N LEU A 160 -1.48 -8.65 -0.87
CA LEU A 160 -0.17 -8.95 -1.44
C LEU A 160 -0.28 -9.66 -2.80
N TYR A 161 -1.20 -10.62 -2.94
CA TYR A 161 -1.45 -11.27 -4.21
C TYR A 161 -1.89 -10.26 -5.28
N ASN A 162 -2.79 -9.33 -4.94
CA ASN A 162 -3.17 -8.23 -5.84
C ASN A 162 -1.97 -7.36 -6.22
N ARG A 163 -1.14 -6.98 -5.25
CA ARG A 163 0.07 -6.18 -5.50
C ARG A 163 1.04 -6.86 -6.45
N TYR A 164 1.18 -8.19 -6.37
CA TYR A 164 2.06 -8.97 -7.21
C TYR A 164 1.36 -9.58 -8.44
N MET A 165 0.18 -9.04 -8.80
CA MET A 165 -0.62 -9.43 -9.96
C MET A 165 -1.03 -10.91 -10.00
N LYS A 166 -1.07 -11.57 -8.85
CA LYS A 166 -1.62 -12.92 -8.65
C LYS A 166 -3.12 -12.82 -8.36
N TYR A 167 -3.85 -12.31 -9.36
CA TYR A 167 -5.25 -11.92 -9.17
C TYR A 167 -6.19 -13.10 -8.92
N ALA A 168 -5.89 -14.29 -9.45
CA ALA A 168 -6.71 -15.47 -9.26
C ALA A 168 -6.64 -15.96 -7.80
N GLU A 169 -5.44 -15.97 -7.21
CA GLU A 169 -5.22 -16.33 -5.82
C GLU A 169 -5.85 -15.30 -4.86
N ALA A 170 -5.75 -14.01 -5.18
CA ALA A 170 -6.41 -12.95 -4.42
C ALA A 170 -7.92 -13.11 -4.45
N GLU A 171 -8.50 -13.37 -5.61
CA GLU A 171 -9.94 -13.57 -5.81
C GLU A 171 -10.49 -14.71 -4.96
N GLU A 172 -9.81 -15.87 -4.93
CA GLU A 172 -10.25 -17.03 -4.15
C GLU A 172 -10.38 -16.68 -2.67
N ILE A 173 -9.35 -16.03 -2.11
CA ILE A 173 -9.34 -15.63 -0.71
C ILE A 173 -10.42 -14.58 -0.42
N LEU A 174 -10.51 -13.54 -1.24
CA LEU A 174 -11.46 -12.44 -1.03
C LEU A 174 -12.91 -12.91 -1.16
N LYS A 175 -13.21 -13.84 -2.07
CA LYS A 175 -14.53 -14.47 -2.15
C LYS A 175 -14.87 -15.27 -0.90
N SER A 176 -13.91 -15.98 -0.32
CA SER A 176 -14.09 -16.73 0.93
C SER A 176 -14.37 -15.77 2.10
N ILE A 177 -13.59 -14.72 2.26
CA ILE A 177 -13.78 -13.72 3.31
C ILE A 177 -15.18 -13.08 3.20
N LEU A 178 -15.57 -12.62 2.01
CA LEU A 178 -16.84 -11.93 1.78
C LEU A 178 -18.07 -12.85 1.89
N ALA A 179 -17.91 -14.16 1.81
CA ALA A 179 -18.97 -15.12 2.12
C ALA A 179 -19.29 -15.18 3.61
N GLU A 180 -18.32 -14.88 4.47
CA GLU A 180 -18.42 -14.90 5.92
C GLU A 180 -18.76 -13.51 6.51
N THR A 181 -18.21 -12.44 5.92
CA THR A 181 -18.38 -11.05 6.35
C THR A 181 -19.31 -10.31 5.41
N GLN A 182 -20.59 -10.22 5.75
CA GLN A 182 -21.63 -9.70 4.83
C GLN A 182 -21.53 -8.22 4.43
N LYS A 183 -20.72 -7.39 5.10
CA LYS A 183 -20.60 -5.94 4.83
C LYS A 183 -19.16 -5.46 5.11
N ASP A 184 -18.29 -5.63 4.16
CA ASP A 184 -16.93 -5.07 4.25
C ASP A 184 -16.55 -4.41 2.93
N GLU A 185 -16.64 -3.09 2.91
CA GLU A 185 -16.40 -2.27 1.74
C GLU A 185 -14.96 -2.38 1.23
N GLU A 186 -13.98 -2.34 2.13
CA GLU A 186 -12.55 -2.40 1.76
C GLU A 186 -12.23 -3.73 1.06
N ARG A 187 -12.71 -4.84 1.60
CA ARG A 187 -12.51 -6.18 1.03
C ARG A 187 -13.28 -6.36 -0.29
N LEU A 188 -14.47 -5.76 -0.39
CA LEU A 188 -15.22 -5.74 -1.64
C LEU A 188 -14.46 -4.99 -2.75
N PHE A 189 -13.89 -3.82 -2.46
CA PHE A 189 -13.13 -3.06 -3.46
C PHE A 189 -11.83 -3.75 -3.85
N GLU A 190 -11.15 -4.43 -2.94
CA GLU A 190 -10.01 -5.29 -3.29
C GLU A 190 -10.41 -6.45 -4.22
N LEU A 191 -11.57 -7.07 -3.99
CA LEU A 191 -12.11 -8.10 -4.89
C LEU A 191 -12.48 -7.51 -6.25
N VAL A 192 -13.17 -6.38 -6.27
CA VAL A 192 -13.52 -5.65 -7.51
C VAL A 192 -12.26 -5.33 -8.30
N TYR A 193 -11.20 -4.86 -7.64
CA TYR A 193 -9.92 -4.57 -8.29
C TYR A 193 -9.31 -5.81 -8.95
N CYS A 194 -9.24 -6.94 -8.26
CA CYS A 194 -8.66 -8.15 -8.85
C CYS A 194 -9.52 -8.75 -9.96
N LEU A 195 -10.85 -8.70 -9.86
CA LEU A 195 -11.76 -9.12 -10.92
C LEU A 195 -11.62 -8.23 -12.17
N PHE A 196 -11.52 -6.93 -11.94
CA PHE A 196 -11.30 -5.94 -13.00
C PHE A 196 -9.98 -6.18 -13.76
N LYS A 197 -8.88 -6.48 -13.03
CA LYS A 197 -7.58 -6.81 -13.63
C LYS A 197 -7.58 -8.13 -14.39
N GLN A 198 -8.54 -9.01 -14.13
CA GLN A 198 -8.77 -10.25 -14.86
C GLN A 198 -9.81 -10.09 -16.00
N GLU A 199 -10.25 -8.87 -16.28
CA GLU A 199 -11.27 -8.56 -17.30
C GLU A 199 -12.62 -9.25 -17.06
N LYS A 200 -12.93 -9.59 -15.78
CA LYS A 200 -14.20 -10.21 -15.38
C LYS A 200 -15.28 -9.15 -15.13
N TYR A 201 -15.52 -8.31 -16.14
CA TYR A 201 -16.35 -7.10 -16.00
C TYR A 201 -17.80 -7.39 -15.62
N GLU A 202 -18.40 -8.49 -16.08
CA GLU A 202 -19.76 -8.90 -15.74
C GLU A 202 -19.89 -9.20 -14.23
N GLU A 203 -18.89 -9.90 -13.64
CA GLU A 203 -18.90 -10.18 -12.21
C GLU A 203 -18.68 -8.90 -11.39
N VAL A 204 -17.81 -8.00 -11.83
CA VAL A 204 -17.64 -6.66 -11.23
C VAL A 204 -18.99 -5.92 -11.21
N ILE A 205 -19.67 -5.84 -12.36
CA ILE A 205 -20.97 -5.18 -12.50
C ILE A 205 -22.02 -5.80 -11.55
N GLN A 206 -22.09 -7.11 -11.49
CA GLN A 206 -23.04 -7.81 -10.61
C GLN A 206 -22.81 -7.43 -9.14
N ARG A 207 -21.57 -7.43 -8.68
CA ARG A 207 -21.23 -7.11 -7.29
C ARG A 207 -21.50 -5.65 -6.96
N LEU A 208 -21.08 -4.73 -7.83
CA LEU A 208 -21.29 -3.30 -7.62
C LEU A 208 -22.77 -2.92 -7.64
N ASN A 209 -23.58 -3.53 -8.52
CA ASN A 209 -25.02 -3.30 -8.52
C ASN A 209 -25.68 -3.85 -7.25
N HIS A 210 -25.27 -5.02 -6.77
CA HIS A 210 -25.77 -5.58 -5.50
C HIS A 210 -25.47 -4.64 -4.32
N THR A 211 -24.26 -4.07 -4.29
CA THR A 211 -23.89 -3.08 -3.26
C THR A 211 -24.78 -1.85 -3.31
N LEU A 212 -25.11 -1.34 -4.50
CA LEU A 212 -26.00 -0.19 -4.68
C LEU A 212 -27.46 -0.49 -4.24
N GLU A 213 -27.89 -1.75 -4.29
CA GLU A 213 -29.25 -2.17 -3.91
C GLU A 213 -29.41 -2.38 -2.39
N VAL A 214 -28.34 -2.84 -1.71
CA VAL A 214 -28.40 -3.30 -0.31
C VAL A 214 -28.00 -2.21 0.69
N GLU A 215 -27.22 -1.24 0.29
CA GLU A 215 -26.70 -0.24 1.21
C GLU A 215 -27.60 1.00 1.34
N ASP A 216 -27.83 1.38 2.60
CA ASP A 216 -28.49 2.64 2.97
C ASP A 216 -27.50 3.80 2.64
N LYS A 217 -27.87 4.61 1.66
CA LYS A 217 -26.98 5.42 0.81
C LYS A 217 -26.49 6.72 1.47
N GLU A 218 -25.86 6.63 2.62
CA GLU A 218 -25.31 7.83 3.28
C GLU A 218 -23.92 8.25 2.75
N ASN A 219 -23.12 7.33 2.17
CA ASN A 219 -21.78 7.64 1.69
C ASN A 219 -21.75 8.01 0.19
N GLU A 220 -21.96 9.30 -0.09
CA GLU A 220 -21.97 9.82 -1.47
C GLU A 220 -20.66 9.57 -2.24
N LYS A 221 -19.51 9.60 -1.56
CA LYS A 221 -18.20 9.38 -2.21
C LYS A 221 -18.06 7.97 -2.74
N GLU A 222 -18.56 6.99 -2.01
CA GLU A 222 -18.53 5.60 -2.37
C GLU A 222 -19.44 5.30 -3.55
N ILE A 223 -20.65 5.83 -3.53
CA ILE A 223 -21.60 5.71 -4.65
C ILE A 223 -21.00 6.28 -5.94
N VAL A 224 -20.34 7.41 -5.84
CA VAL A 224 -19.64 8.04 -6.96
C VAL A 224 -18.53 7.13 -7.49
N TYR A 225 -17.74 6.53 -6.61
CA TYR A 225 -16.69 5.58 -7.01
C TYR A 225 -17.29 4.33 -7.67
N ILE A 226 -18.36 3.76 -7.13
CA ILE A 226 -19.09 2.62 -7.72
C ILE A 226 -19.60 2.95 -9.12
N TYR A 227 -20.27 4.11 -9.29
CA TYR A 227 -20.73 4.51 -10.61
C TYR A 227 -19.57 4.66 -11.60
N SER A 228 -18.47 5.17 -11.15
CA SER A 228 -17.28 5.31 -11.97
C SER A 228 -16.77 3.96 -12.50
N LEU A 229 -16.69 2.96 -11.65
CA LEU A 229 -16.29 1.61 -12.03
C LEU A 229 -17.30 0.94 -12.97
N LEU A 230 -18.61 1.14 -12.75
CA LEU A 230 -19.67 0.62 -13.61
C LEU A 230 -19.58 1.21 -15.03
N VAL A 231 -19.38 2.52 -15.16
CA VAL A 231 -19.15 3.16 -16.46
C VAL A 231 -18.01 2.48 -17.20
N TRP A 232 -16.89 2.26 -16.50
CA TRP A 232 -15.71 1.64 -17.10
C TRP A 232 -15.96 0.19 -17.55
N CYS A 233 -16.60 -0.63 -16.70
CA CYS A 233 -16.92 -2.02 -17.03
C CYS A 233 -17.86 -2.11 -18.24
N TYR A 234 -18.93 -1.31 -18.27
CA TYR A 234 -19.85 -1.29 -19.41
C TYR A 234 -19.17 -0.78 -20.69
N HIS A 235 -18.22 0.15 -20.56
CA HIS A 235 -17.42 0.58 -21.71
C HIS A 235 -16.55 -0.54 -22.26
N GLN A 236 -15.87 -1.32 -21.39
CA GLN A 236 -15.07 -2.47 -21.82
C GLN A 236 -15.91 -3.57 -22.48
N LEU A 237 -17.17 -3.71 -22.10
CA LEU A 237 -18.13 -4.63 -22.69
C LEU A 237 -18.82 -4.05 -23.95
N GLU A 238 -18.43 -2.86 -24.40
CA GLU A 238 -19.04 -2.13 -25.53
C GLU A 238 -20.56 -1.85 -25.34
N ASP A 239 -21.07 -1.92 -24.11
CA ASP A 239 -22.45 -1.55 -23.75
C ASP A 239 -22.50 -0.03 -23.43
N TYR A 240 -22.39 0.76 -24.49
CA TYR A 240 -22.31 2.23 -24.37
C TYR A 240 -23.61 2.87 -23.85
N GLU A 241 -24.77 2.22 -24.05
CA GLU A 241 -26.05 2.69 -23.53
C GLU A 241 -26.05 2.67 -22.01
N LYS A 242 -25.66 1.56 -21.41
CA LYS A 242 -25.55 1.45 -19.95
C LYS A 242 -24.40 2.29 -19.38
N ALA A 243 -23.27 2.34 -20.07
CA ALA A 243 -22.18 3.23 -19.70
C ALA A 243 -22.66 4.68 -19.57
N LEU A 244 -23.46 5.15 -20.54
CA LEU A 244 -24.06 6.49 -20.51
C LEU A 244 -25.07 6.67 -19.37
N GLU A 245 -25.93 5.65 -19.12
CA GLU A 245 -26.87 5.67 -18.00
C GLU A 245 -26.17 5.88 -16.65
N TYR A 246 -25.14 5.07 -16.37
CA TYR A 246 -24.38 5.20 -15.12
C TYR A 246 -23.55 6.48 -15.08
N GLN A 247 -23.12 7.00 -16.21
CA GLN A 247 -22.46 8.28 -16.28
C GLN A 247 -23.38 9.45 -15.92
N ILE A 248 -24.63 9.41 -16.33
CA ILE A 248 -25.65 10.40 -15.92
C ILE A 248 -25.84 10.32 -14.40
N LYS A 249 -26.00 9.10 -13.84
CA LYS A 249 -26.12 8.88 -12.38
C LYS A 249 -24.86 9.37 -11.63
N PHE A 250 -23.69 9.15 -12.20
CA PHE A 250 -22.43 9.69 -11.68
C PHE A 250 -22.44 11.22 -11.66
N LYS A 251 -22.83 11.87 -12.76
CA LYS A 251 -22.98 13.34 -12.84
C LYS A 251 -23.94 13.90 -11.80
N GLU A 252 -25.09 13.27 -11.60
CA GLU A 252 -26.12 13.71 -10.65
C GLU A 252 -25.65 13.65 -9.20
N LYS A 253 -24.79 12.69 -8.84
CA LYS A 253 -24.27 12.48 -7.50
C LYS A 253 -22.95 13.19 -7.24
N ALA A 254 -22.09 13.21 -8.24
CA ALA A 254 -20.80 13.89 -8.18
C ALA A 254 -20.93 15.31 -8.66
N HIS A 255 -21.48 16.19 -7.84
CA HIS A 255 -21.43 17.64 -8.15
C HIS A 255 -20.00 18.16 -8.35
N SER A 256 -19.00 17.33 -8.08
CA SER A 256 -17.60 17.70 -8.06
C SER A 256 -16.63 16.70 -8.70
N GLN A 257 -17.05 15.53 -9.17
CA GLN A 257 -16.15 14.48 -9.62
C GLN A 257 -16.46 14.03 -11.05
N ILE A 258 -15.94 14.74 -12.01
CA ILE A 258 -16.03 14.33 -13.41
C ILE A 258 -14.67 13.95 -13.87
N GLY A 259 -14.59 12.88 -14.51
CA GLY A 259 -13.40 12.73 -15.17
C GLY A 259 -12.98 11.42 -15.63
N TYR A 260 -12.36 10.59 -15.43
CA TYR A 260 -11.59 9.48 -15.98
C TYR A 260 -12.28 8.60 -17.03
N GLN A 261 -13.59 8.88 -17.40
CA GLN A 261 -14.33 7.76 -17.94
C GLN A 261 -15.18 8.04 -19.17
N LEU A 262 -14.81 9.02 -19.91
CA LEU A 262 -15.33 9.13 -21.26
C LEU A 262 -14.38 8.41 -22.19
N GLY A 263 -14.77 7.21 -22.51
CA GLY A 263 -14.19 6.58 -23.68
C GLY A 263 -14.37 7.51 -24.88
N TYR A 264 -13.33 7.69 -25.57
CA TYR A 264 -12.98 8.41 -26.80
C TYR A 264 -14.05 8.72 -27.86
N ASP A 265 -15.30 8.99 -27.50
CA ASP A 265 -16.23 9.62 -28.41
C ASP A 265 -15.96 11.14 -28.38
N PRO A 266 -15.43 11.75 -29.45
CA PRO A 266 -15.10 13.17 -29.51
C PRO A 266 -16.28 14.09 -29.18
N LYS A 267 -17.53 13.65 -29.42
CA LYS A 267 -18.74 14.42 -29.07
C LYS A 267 -19.00 14.44 -27.56
N LYS A 268 -18.59 13.41 -26.83
CA LYS A 268 -18.74 13.33 -25.38
C LYS A 268 -17.61 14.04 -24.63
N VAL A 269 -16.43 14.13 -25.24
CA VAL A 269 -15.29 14.86 -24.66
C VAL A 269 -15.64 16.32 -24.41
N GLU A 270 -16.25 17.00 -25.37
CA GLU A 270 -16.62 18.44 -25.19
C GLU A 270 -17.66 18.65 -24.09
N GLU A 271 -18.67 17.77 -23.97
CA GLU A 271 -19.65 17.85 -22.87
C GLU A 271 -18.98 17.70 -21.49
N VAL A 272 -17.97 16.85 -21.38
CA VAL A 272 -17.22 16.63 -20.13
C VAL A 272 -16.32 17.81 -19.84
N LEU A 273 -15.68 18.35 -20.84
CA LEU A 273 -14.83 19.54 -20.68
C LEU A 273 -15.65 20.74 -20.21
N GLU A 274 -16.83 20.99 -20.80
CA GLU A 274 -17.74 22.04 -20.35
C GLU A 274 -18.20 21.86 -18.90
N HIS A 275 -18.46 20.62 -18.51
CA HIS A 275 -18.88 20.32 -17.14
C HIS A 275 -17.71 20.45 -16.16
N SER A 276 -16.51 19.99 -16.55
CA SER A 276 -15.29 20.19 -15.77
C SER A 276 -15.00 21.66 -15.51
N ASP A 277 -15.29 22.53 -16.48
CA ASP A 277 -15.13 23.99 -16.31
C ASP A 277 -16.06 24.54 -15.22
N ARG A 278 -17.32 24.10 -15.20
CA ARG A 278 -18.28 24.53 -14.15
C ARG A 278 -17.87 24.05 -12.76
N VAL A 279 -17.31 22.86 -12.67
CA VAL A 279 -16.83 22.32 -11.39
C VAL A 279 -15.58 23.05 -10.93
N ILE A 280 -14.63 23.31 -11.83
CA ILE A 280 -13.43 24.10 -11.51
C ILE A 280 -13.79 25.52 -11.04
N GLU A 281 -14.84 26.12 -11.59
CA GLU A 281 -15.33 27.41 -11.12
C GLU A 281 -15.86 27.39 -9.70
N LEU A 282 -16.46 26.26 -9.27
CA LEU A 282 -17.01 26.09 -7.92
C LEU A 282 -15.93 25.67 -6.91
N GLU A 283 -14.99 24.83 -7.30
CA GLU A 283 -14.00 24.18 -6.44
C GLU A 283 -12.55 24.56 -6.82
N ARG A 284 -12.28 25.86 -6.94
CA ARG A 284 -11.01 26.42 -7.47
C ARG A 284 -9.73 26.02 -6.73
N ASN A 285 -9.84 25.43 -5.55
CA ASN A 285 -8.70 25.10 -4.68
C ASN A 285 -8.41 23.60 -4.61
N ASP A 286 -9.08 22.77 -5.41
CA ASP A 286 -8.84 21.34 -5.44
C ASP A 286 -8.05 20.93 -6.68
N ALA A 287 -6.80 20.49 -6.48
CA ALA A 287 -5.88 20.07 -7.54
C ALA A 287 -6.46 18.94 -8.39
N TRP A 288 -7.30 18.09 -7.81
CA TRP A 288 -7.87 16.93 -8.48
C TRP A 288 -8.74 17.30 -9.69
N PHE A 289 -9.50 18.41 -9.63
CA PHE A 289 -10.32 18.82 -10.77
C PHE A 289 -9.49 19.29 -11.97
N PHE A 290 -8.39 19.98 -11.70
CA PHE A 290 -7.44 20.36 -12.74
C PHE A 290 -6.75 19.13 -13.33
N GLU A 291 -6.39 18.14 -12.51
CA GLU A 291 -5.83 16.87 -12.95
C GLU A 291 -6.77 16.15 -13.91
N VAL A 292 -8.01 15.93 -13.50
CA VAL A 292 -9.01 15.23 -14.31
C VAL A 292 -9.20 15.84 -15.67
N LYS A 293 -9.44 17.13 -15.73
CA LYS A 293 -9.55 17.85 -17.00
C LYS A 293 -8.25 17.77 -17.80
N GLY A 294 -7.10 17.90 -17.12
CA GLY A 294 -5.78 17.81 -17.73
C GLY A 294 -5.53 16.45 -18.39
N VAL A 295 -5.93 15.34 -17.75
CA VAL A 295 -5.80 13.99 -18.31
C VAL A 295 -6.65 13.83 -19.58
N ILE A 296 -7.90 14.27 -19.58
CA ILE A 296 -8.77 14.21 -20.76
C ILE A 296 -8.15 14.97 -21.95
N LEU A 297 -7.64 16.16 -21.68
CA LEU A 297 -6.99 16.98 -22.71
C LEU A 297 -5.68 16.37 -23.21
N LEU A 298 -4.87 15.76 -22.32
CA LEU A 298 -3.66 15.05 -22.65
C LEU A 298 -3.96 13.86 -23.59
N ASP A 299 -4.94 13.03 -23.22
CA ASP A 299 -5.32 11.84 -24.00
C ASP A 299 -5.98 12.19 -25.35
N THR A 300 -6.58 13.38 -25.46
CA THR A 300 -7.14 13.89 -26.72
C THR A 300 -6.16 14.71 -27.57
N GLY A 301 -4.88 14.80 -27.14
CA GLY A 301 -3.82 15.50 -27.86
C GLY A 301 -3.84 17.02 -27.71
N ARG A 302 -4.66 17.57 -26.79
CA ARG A 302 -4.73 19.01 -26.50
C ARG A 302 -3.67 19.40 -25.47
N TYR A 303 -2.40 19.17 -25.81
CA TYR A 303 -1.26 19.21 -24.90
C TYR A 303 -1.01 20.54 -24.22
N GLU A 304 -1.19 21.68 -24.91
CA GLU A 304 -0.98 23.02 -24.34
C GLU A 304 -2.00 23.31 -23.21
N GLU A 305 -3.28 23.00 -23.46
CA GLU A 305 -4.35 23.20 -22.49
C GLU A 305 -4.19 22.25 -21.27
N ALA A 306 -3.79 21.00 -21.52
CA ALA A 306 -3.49 20.04 -20.47
C ALA A 306 -2.30 20.49 -19.60
N LEU A 307 -1.24 21.02 -20.22
CA LEU A 307 -0.06 21.52 -19.53
C LEU A 307 -0.41 22.64 -18.54
N ASP A 308 -1.26 23.58 -18.93
CA ASP A 308 -1.68 24.68 -18.06
C ASP A 308 -2.51 24.22 -16.86
N LEU A 309 -3.30 23.15 -17.03
CA LEU A 309 -4.06 22.56 -15.92
C LEU A 309 -3.17 21.79 -14.97
N PHE A 310 -2.22 21.00 -15.47
CA PHE A 310 -1.27 20.30 -14.61
C PHE A 310 -0.34 21.26 -13.84
N LYS A 311 0.03 22.39 -14.41
CA LYS A 311 0.73 23.46 -13.67
C LYS A 311 -0.10 23.97 -12.49
N LYS A 312 -1.38 24.26 -12.70
CA LYS A 312 -2.29 24.68 -11.63
C LYS A 312 -2.46 23.60 -10.56
N ALA A 313 -2.61 22.33 -10.97
CA ALA A 313 -2.70 21.22 -10.05
C ALA A 313 -1.42 21.08 -9.20
N TYR A 314 -0.25 21.25 -9.80
CA TYR A 314 1.04 21.21 -9.12
C TYR A 314 1.21 22.36 -8.12
N GLU A 315 0.80 23.58 -8.47
CA GLU A 315 0.80 24.74 -7.57
C GLU A 315 -0.06 24.49 -6.31
N LEU A 316 -1.18 23.76 -6.46
CA LEU A 316 -2.11 23.47 -5.36
C LEU A 316 -1.66 22.33 -4.47
N ALA A 317 -1.09 21.25 -5.03
CA ALA A 317 -0.82 20.02 -4.28
C ALA A 317 0.63 19.51 -4.35
N ASN A 318 1.53 20.12 -5.14
CA ASN A 318 2.96 19.78 -5.23
C ASN A 318 3.25 18.25 -5.31
N HIS A 319 2.51 17.52 -6.15
CA HIS A 319 2.65 16.08 -6.30
C HIS A 319 3.44 15.72 -7.56
N GLY A 320 4.39 14.76 -7.47
CA GLY A 320 5.25 14.35 -8.58
C GLY A 320 4.48 13.88 -9.83
N TRP A 321 3.30 13.29 -9.66
CA TRP A 321 2.42 12.89 -10.75
C TRP A 321 2.07 14.05 -11.71
N TYR A 322 1.92 15.27 -11.20
CA TYR A 322 1.62 16.43 -12.07
C TYR A 322 2.83 16.81 -12.92
N LEU A 323 4.04 16.73 -12.36
CA LEU A 323 5.28 16.93 -13.12
C LEU A 323 5.45 15.87 -14.22
N TYR A 324 5.17 14.59 -13.90
CA TYR A 324 5.16 13.52 -14.89
C TYR A 324 4.18 13.81 -16.03
N SER A 325 2.95 14.23 -15.70
CA SER A 325 1.92 14.58 -16.67
C SER A 325 2.28 15.80 -17.50
N MET A 326 2.91 16.82 -16.89
CA MET A 326 3.48 17.98 -17.59
C MET A 326 4.57 17.55 -18.59
N GLY A 327 5.46 16.62 -18.17
CA GLY A 327 6.49 16.08 -19.05
C GLY A 327 5.90 15.38 -20.29
N ARG A 328 4.82 14.61 -20.12
CA ARG A 328 4.08 14.01 -21.25
C ARG A 328 3.47 15.04 -22.18
N CYS A 329 2.90 16.12 -21.63
CA CYS A 329 2.38 17.23 -22.43
C CYS A 329 3.48 17.91 -23.23
N LEU A 330 4.59 18.26 -22.58
CA LEU A 330 5.74 18.89 -23.21
C LEU A 330 6.37 18.03 -24.30
N ARG A 331 6.47 16.71 -24.09
CA ARG A 331 6.88 15.76 -25.13
C ARG A 331 5.90 15.78 -26.32
N GLY A 332 4.60 15.78 -26.07
CA GLY A 332 3.58 15.88 -27.10
C GLY A 332 3.64 17.17 -27.91
N LEU A 333 4.17 18.24 -27.30
CA LEU A 333 4.45 19.53 -27.93
C LEU A 333 5.85 19.63 -28.58
N GLU A 334 6.62 18.54 -28.58
CA GLU A 334 8.01 18.47 -29.06
C GLU A 334 8.97 19.42 -28.30
N ARG A 335 8.61 19.86 -27.09
CA ARG A 335 9.41 20.71 -26.22
C ARG A 335 10.28 19.84 -25.30
N TYR A 336 11.17 19.07 -25.94
CA TYR A 336 11.88 17.95 -25.31
C TYR A 336 12.79 18.38 -24.15
N GLU A 337 13.52 19.49 -24.28
CA GLU A 337 14.42 19.97 -23.22
C GLU A 337 13.62 20.33 -21.95
N GLU A 338 12.51 21.02 -22.09
CA GLU A 338 11.65 21.36 -20.95
C GLU A 338 10.97 20.12 -20.37
N ALA A 339 10.59 19.15 -21.21
CA ALA A 339 10.05 17.86 -20.75
C ALA A 339 11.09 17.09 -19.90
N ILE A 340 12.35 17.07 -20.32
CA ILE A 340 13.43 16.43 -19.58
C ILE A 340 13.59 17.05 -18.20
N GLU A 341 13.57 18.37 -18.08
CA GLU A 341 13.71 19.06 -16.79
C GLU A 341 12.61 18.62 -15.80
N VAL A 342 11.35 18.69 -16.19
CA VAL A 342 10.23 18.35 -15.30
C VAL A 342 10.12 16.86 -15.01
N LEU A 343 10.49 15.99 -15.96
CA LEU A 343 10.52 14.53 -15.78
C LEU A 343 11.65 14.10 -14.82
N LEU A 344 12.81 14.75 -14.87
CA LEU A 344 13.90 14.49 -13.93
C LEU A 344 13.52 14.92 -12.51
N GLU A 345 12.79 16.03 -12.36
CA GLU A 345 12.25 16.46 -11.07
C GLU A 345 11.21 15.47 -10.54
N SER A 346 10.23 15.05 -11.38
CA SER A 346 9.26 14.01 -11.04
C SER A 346 9.95 12.74 -10.56
N ARG A 347 10.90 12.26 -11.36
CA ARG A 347 11.69 11.06 -11.06
C ARG A 347 12.40 11.14 -9.71
N GLN A 348 13.00 12.30 -9.40
CA GLN A 348 13.68 12.51 -8.12
C GLN A 348 12.71 12.48 -6.94
N ILE A 349 11.50 13.04 -7.10
CA ILE A 349 10.43 12.96 -6.09
C ILE A 349 10.00 11.52 -5.87
N SER A 350 9.80 10.75 -6.94
CA SER A 350 9.41 9.33 -6.88
C SER A 350 10.49 8.50 -6.18
N LEU A 351 11.77 8.68 -6.55
CA LEU A 351 12.89 7.99 -5.90
C LEU A 351 13.02 8.30 -4.40
N ASN A 352 12.80 9.54 -4.00
CA ASN A 352 12.83 9.95 -2.58
C ASN A 352 11.70 9.29 -1.76
N LYS A 353 10.61 8.90 -2.41
CA LYS A 353 9.48 8.18 -1.80
C LYS A 353 9.61 6.67 -1.91
N ASN A 354 10.67 6.16 -2.54
CA ASN A 354 10.84 4.76 -2.95
C ASN A 354 9.72 4.27 -3.88
N ASP A 355 9.16 5.17 -4.67
CA ASP A 355 8.20 4.85 -5.71
C ASP A 355 8.91 4.35 -6.98
N VAL A 356 8.14 3.74 -7.87
CA VAL A 356 8.64 3.23 -9.14
C VAL A 356 8.76 4.37 -10.14
N VAL A 357 9.82 4.36 -10.96
CA VAL A 357 10.16 5.44 -11.90
C VAL A 357 10.19 5.02 -13.38
N ASP A 358 9.71 3.81 -13.71
CA ASP A 358 9.73 3.32 -15.09
C ASP A 358 8.87 4.18 -16.05
N GLY A 359 7.80 4.79 -15.55
CA GLY A 359 7.00 5.74 -16.33
C GLY A 359 7.82 6.94 -16.77
N GLU A 360 8.48 7.60 -15.83
CA GLU A 360 9.37 8.73 -16.09
C GLU A 360 10.56 8.33 -16.99
N ASP A 361 11.13 7.16 -16.75
CA ASP A 361 12.29 6.67 -17.52
C ASP A 361 11.90 6.39 -18.99
N PHE A 362 10.72 5.85 -19.27
CA PHE A 362 10.22 5.72 -20.64
C PHE A 362 10.02 7.08 -21.31
N GLU A 363 9.39 8.04 -20.62
CA GLU A 363 9.16 9.38 -21.18
C GLU A 363 10.48 10.13 -21.42
N LEU A 364 11.46 9.99 -20.49
CA LEU A 364 12.80 10.53 -20.67
C LEU A 364 13.50 9.93 -21.89
N ALA A 365 13.42 8.62 -22.09
CA ALA A 365 14.00 7.97 -23.26
C ALA A 365 13.44 8.56 -24.57
N TYR A 366 12.12 8.76 -24.66
CA TYR A 366 11.52 9.44 -25.82
C TYR A 366 12.01 10.86 -26.01
N CYS A 367 12.12 11.65 -24.93
CA CYS A 367 12.59 13.03 -25.02
C CYS A 367 14.04 13.12 -25.45
N TYR A 368 14.91 12.24 -24.94
CA TYR A 368 16.32 12.19 -25.37
C TYR A 368 16.49 11.75 -26.83
N ILE A 369 15.60 10.90 -27.36
CA ILE A 369 15.53 10.62 -28.80
C ILE A 369 15.20 11.91 -29.56
N GLY A 370 14.21 12.68 -29.09
CA GLY A 370 13.76 13.92 -29.70
C GLY A 370 14.86 14.98 -29.84
N ILE A 371 15.81 15.05 -28.88
CA ILE A 371 16.98 15.95 -28.95
C ILE A 371 18.23 15.30 -29.55
N GLY A 372 18.16 14.04 -29.97
CA GLY A 372 19.29 13.34 -30.59
C GLY A 372 20.36 12.81 -29.60
N ASP A 373 20.07 12.78 -28.30
CA ASP A 373 20.98 12.26 -27.28
C ASP A 373 20.82 10.76 -27.10
N LYS A 374 21.50 10.00 -27.93
CA LYS A 374 21.46 8.54 -27.94
C LYS A 374 21.89 7.90 -26.61
N GLU A 375 22.92 8.44 -25.96
CA GLU A 375 23.48 7.87 -24.75
C GLU A 375 22.45 7.92 -23.60
N ASN A 376 21.86 9.07 -23.37
CA ASN A 376 20.84 9.20 -22.33
C ASN A 376 19.55 8.47 -22.71
N ALA A 377 19.13 8.45 -23.98
CA ALA A 377 17.98 7.66 -24.42
C ALA A 377 18.14 6.18 -24.06
N GLN A 378 19.31 5.59 -24.37
CA GLN A 378 19.61 4.19 -24.04
C GLN A 378 19.65 3.95 -22.55
N LYS A 379 20.29 4.84 -21.77
CA LYS A 379 20.39 4.76 -20.32
C LYS A 379 19.02 4.67 -19.64
N TYR A 380 18.06 5.54 -20.04
CA TYR A 380 16.73 5.57 -19.42
C TYR A 380 15.87 4.41 -19.91
N LEU A 381 16.01 3.96 -21.16
CA LEU A 381 15.35 2.76 -21.63
C LEU A 381 15.82 1.52 -20.86
N ASP A 382 17.11 1.35 -20.61
CA ASP A 382 17.66 0.23 -19.85
C ASP A 382 17.13 0.25 -18.40
N SER A 383 17.09 1.43 -17.77
CA SER A 383 16.53 1.61 -16.43
C SER A 383 15.06 1.19 -16.36
N ALA A 384 14.24 1.64 -17.30
CA ALA A 384 12.83 1.27 -17.36
C ALA A 384 12.64 -0.24 -17.62
N ARG A 385 13.39 -0.82 -18.56
CA ARG A 385 13.37 -2.25 -18.89
C ARG A 385 13.72 -3.12 -17.69
N ASP A 386 14.79 -2.76 -16.99
CA ASP A 386 15.23 -3.49 -15.80
C ASP A 386 14.15 -3.44 -14.71
N SER A 387 13.55 -2.26 -14.46
CA SER A 387 12.48 -2.08 -13.49
C SER A 387 11.26 -2.97 -13.81
N VAL A 388 10.73 -2.91 -15.03
CA VAL A 388 9.54 -3.70 -15.41
C VAL A 388 9.82 -5.21 -15.45
N THR A 389 11.06 -5.60 -15.79
CA THR A 389 11.48 -7.00 -15.82
C THR A 389 11.62 -7.57 -14.40
N GLN A 390 12.28 -6.84 -13.49
CA GLN A 390 12.44 -7.26 -12.09
C GLN A 390 11.10 -7.40 -11.37
N ARG A 391 10.12 -6.56 -11.70
CA ARG A 391 8.77 -6.62 -11.14
C ARG A 391 7.88 -7.66 -11.81
N GLY A 392 8.32 -8.29 -12.90
CA GLY A 392 7.56 -9.30 -13.62
C GLY A 392 6.31 -8.77 -14.33
N ILE A 393 6.25 -7.46 -14.66
CA ILE A 393 5.08 -6.79 -15.26
C ILE A 393 5.23 -6.59 -16.79
N LEU A 394 6.23 -7.19 -17.40
CA LEU A 394 6.52 -7.04 -18.84
C LEU A 394 5.43 -7.71 -19.67
N ASN A 395 4.38 -6.99 -20.00
CA ASN A 395 3.30 -7.39 -20.91
C ASN A 395 3.59 -6.98 -22.35
N ASP A 396 2.69 -7.34 -23.28
CA ASP A 396 2.92 -7.09 -24.71
C ASP A 396 2.91 -5.60 -25.04
N CYS A 397 2.09 -4.78 -24.39
CA CYS A 397 2.09 -3.32 -24.56
C CYS A 397 3.44 -2.69 -24.15
N LEU A 398 4.03 -3.13 -23.03
CA LEU A 398 5.35 -2.65 -22.61
C LEU A 398 6.46 -3.13 -23.53
N LYS A 399 6.36 -4.34 -24.10
CA LYS A 399 7.30 -4.83 -25.12
C LYS A 399 7.26 -3.96 -26.37
N GLU A 400 6.06 -3.67 -26.87
CA GLU A 400 5.86 -2.79 -28.02
C GLU A 400 6.46 -1.39 -27.77
N LYS A 401 6.22 -0.82 -26.58
CA LYS A 401 6.80 0.48 -26.18
C LYS A 401 8.33 0.44 -26.17
N ILE A 402 8.92 -0.61 -25.61
CA ILE A 402 10.38 -0.81 -25.61
C ILE A 402 10.92 -0.89 -27.04
N GLU A 403 10.30 -1.71 -27.90
CA GLU A 403 10.71 -1.86 -29.29
C GLU A 403 10.61 -0.54 -30.09
N GLU A 404 9.59 0.26 -29.83
CA GLU A 404 9.43 1.57 -30.44
C GLU A 404 10.59 2.50 -30.07
N ILE A 405 10.94 2.57 -28.79
CA ILE A 405 12.07 3.38 -28.30
C ILE A 405 13.39 2.88 -28.87
N GLU A 406 13.62 1.56 -28.92
CA GLU A 406 14.81 0.96 -29.54
C GLU A 406 14.97 1.36 -31.02
N LYS A 407 13.86 1.33 -31.78
CA LYS A 407 13.85 1.77 -33.17
C LYS A 407 14.18 3.27 -33.29
N GLY A 408 13.64 4.09 -32.37
CA GLY A 408 13.97 5.51 -32.28
C GLY A 408 15.46 5.74 -32.03
N ILE A 409 16.05 5.05 -31.06
CA ILE A 409 17.48 5.12 -30.74
C ILE A 409 18.35 4.71 -31.94
N CYS A 410 17.99 3.62 -32.63
CA CYS A 410 18.69 3.15 -33.81
C CYS A 410 18.63 4.15 -34.99
N SER A 411 17.57 4.94 -35.09
CA SER A 411 17.41 5.96 -36.12
C SER A 411 18.37 7.15 -35.97
N LEU A 412 18.92 7.36 -34.81
CA LEU A 412 19.91 8.42 -34.52
C LEU A 412 21.33 8.09 -35.06
N ASP A 413 21.55 6.88 -35.57
CA ASP A 413 22.83 6.46 -36.18
C ASP A 413 22.91 6.79 -37.69
N ASN A 414 21.76 7.22 -38.27
CA ASN A 414 21.67 7.50 -39.73
C ASN A 414 21.56 9.01 -39.99
#